data_151a23b990e4b761c4255819167186d9
#
_entry.id   151a23b990e4b761c4255819167186d9
#
_cell.length_a   1.000
_cell.length_b   1.000
_cell.length_c   1.000
_cell.angle_alpha   90.00
_cell.angle_beta   90.00
_cell.angle_gamma   90.00
#
_symmetry.space_group_name_H-M   'P 1'
#
loop_
_entity.id
_entity.type
_entity.pdbx_description
1 polymer ?
#
loop_
_entity_poly.entity_id
_entity_poly.type
_entity_poly.pdbx_seq_one_letter_code
_entity_poly.pdbx_strand_id
1 'polypeptide(L)'
;MHEIGVVRAMVKTVTDYAAANQIDEISEIVADCGELSLVIPEYVEELYPPVVKGTPLENTKLIVNIVPGMAECEDCDEVFNVIECNGYCPNCNSFNKTVLSGKDFTIREIHVPEERKPGSVET
;
A
#
# COMPACT_ATOMS: atom_id res chain seq x y z
N MET A 1 -4.44 -14.86 -4.51
CA MET A 1 -3.31 -13.97 -4.79
C MET A 1 -2.15 -14.29 -3.90
N HIS A 2 -1.00 -14.07 -4.39
CA HIS A 2 0.19 -14.48 -3.67
C HIS A 2 0.97 -13.25 -3.24
N GLU A 3 1.01 -13.07 -1.94
CA GLU A 3 1.67 -11.92 -1.36
C GLU A 3 3.14 -11.84 -1.74
N ILE A 4 3.78 -13.00 -1.96
CA ILE A 4 5.18 -12.95 -2.37
C ILE A 4 5.35 -12.22 -3.71
N GLY A 5 4.41 -12.41 -4.62
CA GLY A 5 4.44 -11.69 -5.89
C GLY A 5 4.24 -10.19 -5.70
N VAL A 6 3.38 -9.82 -4.76
CA VAL A 6 3.14 -8.41 -4.46
C VAL A 6 4.42 -7.78 -3.89
N VAL A 7 5.07 -8.48 -2.95
CA VAL A 7 6.28 -7.95 -2.34
C VAL A 7 7.39 -7.80 -3.38
N ARG A 8 7.56 -8.81 -4.23
CA ARG A 8 8.59 -8.73 -5.27
C ARG A 8 8.35 -7.61 -6.24
N ALA A 9 7.08 -7.42 -6.64
CA ALA A 9 6.74 -6.32 -7.55
C ALA A 9 7.00 -4.98 -6.91
N MET A 10 6.67 -4.84 -5.63
CA MET A 10 6.92 -3.61 -4.90
C MET A 10 8.41 -3.30 -4.84
N VAL A 11 9.20 -4.31 -4.48
CA VAL A 11 10.65 -4.14 -4.36
C VAL A 11 11.25 -3.73 -5.71
N LYS A 12 10.80 -4.38 -6.78
CA LYS A 12 11.28 -4.05 -8.11
C LYS A 12 10.92 -2.60 -8.48
N THR A 13 9.69 -2.22 -8.24
CA THR A 13 9.22 -0.87 -8.55
C THR A 13 10.03 0.18 -7.81
N VAL A 14 10.26 -0.03 -6.51
CA VAL A 14 11.00 0.92 -5.70
C VAL A 14 12.47 0.96 -6.13
N THR A 15 13.05 -0.20 -6.39
CA THR A 15 14.45 -0.27 -6.81
C THR A 15 14.64 0.44 -8.14
N ASP A 16 13.74 0.22 -9.09
CA ASP A 16 13.82 0.87 -10.39
C ASP A 16 13.65 2.39 -10.27
N TYR A 17 12.73 2.81 -9.42
CA TYR A 17 12.50 4.23 -9.19
C TYR A 17 13.75 4.89 -8.59
N ALA A 18 14.36 4.23 -7.62
CA ALA A 18 15.56 4.76 -6.98
C ALA A 18 16.70 4.90 -7.98
N ALA A 19 16.87 3.88 -8.83
CA ALA A 19 17.93 3.93 -9.84
C ALA A 19 17.69 5.06 -10.83
N ALA A 20 16.45 5.23 -11.26
CA ALA A 20 16.12 6.27 -12.24
C ALA A 20 16.28 7.67 -11.67
N ASN A 21 16.20 7.83 -10.36
CA ASN A 21 16.27 9.15 -9.71
C ASN A 21 17.55 9.33 -8.90
N GLN A 22 18.54 8.46 -9.09
CA GLN A 22 19.84 8.53 -8.40
C GLN A 22 19.70 8.59 -6.89
N ILE A 23 18.79 7.78 -6.36
CA ILE A 23 18.58 7.66 -4.93
C ILE A 23 19.41 6.48 -4.44
N ASP A 24 20.39 6.74 -3.57
CA ASP A 24 21.28 5.70 -3.08
C ASP A 24 20.69 4.90 -1.93
N GLU A 25 19.87 5.55 -1.13
CA GLU A 25 19.41 4.94 0.11
C GLU A 25 17.99 5.36 0.39
N ILE A 26 17.14 4.39 0.76
CA ILE A 26 15.76 4.63 1.13
C ILE A 26 15.59 4.14 2.56
N SER A 27 15.11 5.02 3.44
CA SER A 27 14.93 4.66 4.85
C SER A 27 13.63 3.92 5.08
N GLU A 28 12.57 4.29 4.38
CA GLU A 28 11.26 3.68 4.57
C GLU A 28 10.46 3.65 3.29
N ILE A 29 9.63 2.61 3.18
CA ILE A 29 8.60 2.52 2.16
C ILE A 29 7.27 2.49 2.89
N VAL A 30 6.33 3.36 2.50
CA VAL A 30 4.99 3.35 3.05
C VAL A 30 4.05 2.84 1.97
N ALA A 31 3.38 1.75 2.24
CA ALA A 31 2.45 1.12 1.31
C ALA A 31 1.04 1.15 1.87
N ASP A 32 0.06 1.35 0.99
CA ASP A 32 -1.35 1.30 1.36
C ASP A 32 -1.91 -0.02 0.88
N CYS A 33 -2.47 -0.79 1.81
CA CYS A 33 -3.08 -2.08 1.51
C CYS A 33 -4.58 -1.95 1.69
N GLY A 34 -5.32 -2.01 0.59
CA GLY A 34 -6.76 -1.88 0.64
C GLY A 34 -7.42 -3.12 1.22
N GLU A 35 -8.46 -2.91 2.01
CA GLU A 35 -9.22 -4.03 2.59
C GLU A 35 -9.79 -4.95 1.52
N LEU A 36 -10.07 -4.40 0.34
CA LEU A 36 -10.68 -5.16 -0.74
C LEU A 36 -9.67 -5.63 -1.78
N SER A 37 -8.37 -5.47 -1.50
CA SER A 37 -7.34 -5.81 -2.47
C SER A 37 -7.03 -7.30 -2.53
N LEU A 38 -7.52 -8.07 -1.57
CA LEU A 38 -7.23 -9.51 -1.43
C LEU A 38 -5.77 -9.77 -1.04
N VAL A 39 -5.03 -8.72 -0.69
CA VAL A 39 -3.67 -8.84 -0.18
C VAL A 39 -3.73 -8.80 1.34
N ILE A 40 -3.07 -9.74 1.99
CA ILE A 40 -3.09 -9.83 3.44
C ILE A 40 -1.86 -9.11 3.99
N PRO A 41 -2.06 -7.98 4.70
CA PRO A 41 -0.92 -7.15 5.11
C PRO A 41 0.10 -7.89 5.97
N GLU A 42 -0.36 -8.76 6.86
CA GLU A 42 0.56 -9.52 7.72
C GLU A 42 1.52 -10.37 6.90
N TYR A 43 1.04 -10.94 5.81
CA TYR A 43 1.89 -11.76 4.95
C TYR A 43 2.89 -10.91 4.20
N VAL A 44 2.47 -9.72 3.78
CA VAL A 44 3.38 -8.79 3.12
C VAL A 44 4.53 -8.44 4.07
N GLU A 45 4.19 -8.14 5.32
CA GLU A 45 5.20 -7.79 6.30
C GLU A 45 6.15 -8.94 6.61
N GLU A 46 5.62 -10.16 6.64
CA GLU A 46 6.46 -11.34 6.90
C GLU A 46 7.39 -11.66 5.75
N LEU A 47 6.93 -11.45 4.54
CA LEU A 47 7.70 -11.84 3.35
C LEU A 47 8.70 -10.80 2.92
N TYR A 48 8.55 -9.58 3.42
CA TYR A 48 9.41 -8.49 2.99
C TYR A 48 10.89 -8.71 3.35
N PRO A 49 11.23 -9.02 4.61
CA PRO A 49 12.66 -9.13 4.97
C PRO A 49 13.42 -10.13 4.10
N PRO A 50 12.92 -11.36 3.89
CA PRO A 50 13.70 -12.30 3.06
C PRO A 50 13.80 -11.86 1.60
N VAL A 51 12.80 -11.15 1.09
CA VAL A 51 12.85 -10.71 -0.30
C VAL A 51 13.88 -9.63 -0.51
N VAL A 52 14.04 -8.72 0.46
CA VAL A 52 14.97 -7.60 0.29
C VAL A 52 16.39 -7.93 0.70
N LYS A 53 16.60 -9.09 1.31
CA LYS A 53 17.94 -9.47 1.75
C LYS A 53 18.88 -9.54 0.54
N GLY A 54 20.01 -8.86 0.66
CA GLY A 54 20.97 -8.81 -0.44
C GLY A 54 20.64 -7.80 -1.51
N THR A 55 19.59 -7.01 -1.32
CA THR A 55 19.23 -5.96 -2.27
C THR A 55 19.52 -4.59 -1.67
N PRO A 56 19.46 -3.52 -2.47
CA PRO A 56 19.62 -2.17 -1.91
C PRO A 56 18.60 -1.80 -0.86
N LEU A 57 17.49 -2.54 -0.76
CA LEU A 57 16.44 -2.23 0.22
C LEU A 57 16.56 -3.04 1.49
N GLU A 58 17.68 -3.74 1.68
CA GLU A 58 17.82 -4.65 2.82
C GLU A 58 17.58 -3.97 4.16
N ASN A 59 18.00 -2.73 4.29
CA ASN A 59 17.84 -1.98 5.53
C ASN A 59 16.69 -0.99 5.49
N THR A 60 15.87 -1.05 4.45
CA THR A 60 14.73 -0.16 4.30
C THR A 60 13.54 -0.72 5.08
N LYS A 61 12.93 0.12 5.92
CA LYS A 61 11.78 -0.29 6.70
C LYS A 61 10.51 -0.24 5.84
N LEU A 62 9.63 -1.21 6.04
CA LEU A 62 8.35 -1.23 5.36
C LEU A 62 7.23 -0.94 6.35
N ILE A 63 6.39 0.03 6.01
CA ILE A 63 5.21 0.37 6.78
C ILE A 63 4.00 0.10 5.89
N VAL A 64 3.07 -0.72 6.38
CA VAL A 64 1.87 -1.07 5.63
C VAL A 64 0.67 -0.47 6.35
N ASN A 65 -0.02 0.43 5.68
CA ASN A 65 -1.25 1.03 6.20
C ASN A 65 -2.44 0.31 5.58
N ILE A 66 -3.49 0.14 6.37
CA ILE A 66 -4.71 -0.48 5.87
C ILE A 66 -5.68 0.61 5.45
N VAL A 67 -6.15 0.52 4.22
CA VAL A 67 -7.11 1.48 3.68
C VAL A 67 -8.48 0.85 3.69
N PRO A 68 -9.46 1.45 4.37
CA PRO A 68 -10.79 0.87 4.46
C PRO A 68 -11.43 0.72 3.09
N GLY A 69 -12.18 -0.37 2.92
CA GLY A 69 -12.92 -0.61 1.69
C GLY A 69 -14.28 0.04 1.75
N MET A 70 -14.38 1.27 1.23
CA MET A 70 -15.62 2.03 1.27
C MET A 70 -16.30 2.00 -0.09
N ALA A 71 -17.61 2.05 -0.06
CA ALA A 71 -18.42 2.05 -1.28
C ALA A 71 -19.60 2.97 -1.11
N GLU A 72 -20.12 3.43 -2.24
CA GLU A 72 -21.33 4.23 -2.29
C GLU A 72 -22.43 3.38 -2.92
N CYS A 73 -23.57 3.29 -2.24
CA CYS A 73 -24.71 2.53 -2.76
C CYS A 73 -25.27 3.22 -4.01
N GLU A 74 -25.44 2.44 -5.08
CA GLU A 74 -25.98 3.01 -6.32
C GLU A 74 -27.48 3.28 -6.25
N ASP A 75 -28.15 2.70 -5.28
CA ASP A 75 -29.60 2.84 -5.18
C ASP A 75 -30.04 3.92 -4.21
N CYS A 76 -29.25 4.21 -3.17
CA CYS A 76 -29.66 5.22 -2.19
C CYS A 76 -28.55 6.19 -1.81
N ASP A 77 -27.37 6.06 -2.40
CA ASP A 77 -26.23 6.97 -2.22
C ASP A 77 -25.58 6.89 -0.83
N GLU A 78 -25.93 5.91 -0.02
CA GLU A 78 -25.30 5.74 1.28
C GLU A 78 -23.86 5.28 1.11
N VAL A 79 -22.93 5.85 1.87
CA VAL A 79 -21.53 5.43 1.88
C VAL A 79 -21.33 4.49 3.06
N PHE A 80 -20.75 3.33 2.81
CA PHE A 80 -20.62 2.32 3.84
C PHE A 80 -19.34 1.51 3.65
N ASN A 81 -18.92 0.82 4.73
CA ASN A 81 -17.75 -0.06 4.66
C ASN A 81 -18.20 -1.43 4.16
N VAL A 82 -17.58 -1.87 3.07
CA VAL A 82 -17.99 -3.09 2.38
C VAL A 82 -17.82 -4.32 3.27
N ILE A 83 -16.68 -4.37 3.99
CA ILE A 83 -16.40 -5.54 4.83
C ILE A 83 -17.36 -5.62 6.02
N GLU A 84 -17.56 -4.49 6.71
CA GLU A 84 -18.43 -4.47 7.88
C GLU A 84 -19.87 -4.78 7.54
N CYS A 85 -20.28 -4.42 6.34
CA CYS A 85 -21.67 -4.58 5.92
C CYS A 85 -21.88 -5.79 5.00
N ASN A 86 -20.85 -6.63 4.87
CA ASN A 86 -20.93 -7.85 4.05
C ASN A 86 -21.34 -7.57 2.61
N GLY A 87 -21.00 -6.37 2.12
CA GLY A 87 -21.28 -6.01 0.74
C GLY A 87 -22.65 -5.40 0.51
N TYR A 88 -23.50 -5.35 1.54
CA TYR A 88 -24.86 -4.86 1.40
C TYR A 88 -25.02 -3.52 2.08
N CYS A 89 -25.74 -2.61 1.41
CA CYS A 89 -25.99 -1.29 1.97
C CYS A 89 -26.77 -1.39 3.27
N PRO A 90 -26.28 -0.77 4.36
CA PRO A 90 -26.98 -0.84 5.63
C PRO A 90 -28.28 -0.04 5.64
N ASN A 91 -28.46 0.85 4.68
CA ASN A 91 -29.66 1.68 4.60
C ASN A 91 -30.77 1.03 3.80
N CYS A 92 -30.47 0.48 2.60
CA CYS A 92 -31.50 -0.06 1.73
C CYS A 92 -31.28 -1.53 1.36
N ASN A 93 -30.22 -2.13 1.86
CA ASN A 93 -29.91 -3.55 1.67
C ASN A 93 -29.62 -3.94 0.22
N SER A 94 -29.28 -2.97 -0.61
CA SER A 94 -28.90 -3.23 -1.99
C SER A 94 -27.45 -3.72 -2.06
N PHE A 95 -27.16 -4.55 -3.06
CA PHE A 95 -25.79 -4.98 -3.32
C PHE A 95 -25.11 -4.12 -4.38
N ASN A 96 -25.86 -3.28 -5.05
CA ASN A 96 -25.30 -2.43 -6.13
C ASN A 96 -24.52 -1.28 -5.54
N LYS A 97 -23.25 -1.20 -5.89
CA LYS A 97 -22.37 -0.20 -5.27
C LYS A 97 -21.20 0.16 -6.18
N THR A 98 -20.64 1.31 -5.93
CA THR A 98 -19.39 1.76 -6.54
C THR A 98 -18.35 1.84 -5.46
N VAL A 99 -17.26 1.09 -5.61
CA VAL A 99 -16.19 1.09 -4.62
C VAL A 99 -15.42 2.39 -4.72
N LEU A 100 -15.26 3.08 -3.60
CA LEU A 100 -14.60 4.38 -3.54
C LEU A 100 -13.15 4.28 -3.10
N SER A 101 -12.82 3.30 -2.26
CA SER A 101 -11.46 3.20 -1.71
C SER A 101 -11.19 1.77 -1.28
N GLY A 102 -9.90 1.48 -1.04
CA GLY A 102 -9.50 0.20 -0.46
C GLY A 102 -9.44 -0.95 -1.44
N LYS A 103 -9.37 -0.66 -2.72
CA LYS A 103 -9.43 -1.69 -3.75
C LYS A 103 -8.05 -2.24 -4.11
N ASP A 104 -7.01 -1.45 -3.91
CA ASP A 104 -5.68 -1.75 -4.44
C ASP A 104 -4.62 -1.78 -3.36
N PHE A 105 -3.48 -2.39 -3.71
CA PHE A 105 -2.26 -2.29 -2.95
C PHE A 105 -1.33 -1.34 -3.70
N THR A 106 -0.94 -0.23 -3.06
CA THR A 106 -0.14 0.78 -3.73
C THR A 106 1.00 1.25 -2.84
N ILE A 107 2.06 1.74 -3.48
CA ILE A 107 3.15 2.39 -2.76
C ILE A 107 2.77 3.85 -2.61
N ARG A 108 2.65 4.28 -1.37
CA ARG A 108 2.20 5.64 -1.10
C ARG A 108 3.33 6.64 -1.01
N GLU A 109 4.40 6.28 -0.30
CA GLU A 109 5.52 7.18 -0.07
C GLU A 109 6.82 6.40 0.02
N ILE A 110 7.90 7.06 -0.34
CA ILE A 110 9.23 6.57 -0.16
C ILE A 110 10.01 7.65 0.57
N HIS A 111 10.61 7.30 1.70
CA HIS A 111 11.35 8.24 2.53
C HIS A 111 12.84 7.99 2.38
N VAL A 112 13.61 9.08 2.22
CA VAL A 112 15.05 8.99 2.16
C VAL A 112 15.63 9.51 3.47
N PRO A 113 16.87 9.11 3.81
CA PRO A 113 17.48 9.61 5.04
C PRO A 113 17.58 11.12 5.05
N GLU A 114 17.41 11.71 6.22
CA GLU A 114 17.36 13.16 6.37
C GLU A 114 18.62 13.83 5.82
N GLU A 115 19.78 13.24 6.09
CA GLU A 115 21.03 13.84 5.68
C GLU A 115 21.22 13.81 4.17
N ARG A 116 20.36 13.09 3.44
CA ARG A 116 20.44 13.02 1.97
C ARG A 116 19.53 14.00 1.29
N LYS A 117 18.65 14.64 2.03
CA LYS A 117 17.70 15.57 1.43
C LYS A 117 18.37 16.88 1.08
N PRO A 118 18.19 17.36 -0.15
CA PRO A 118 18.82 18.62 -0.54
C PRO A 118 18.44 19.79 0.37
N GLY A 119 17.18 19.84 0.79
CA GLY A 119 16.73 20.92 1.63
C GLY A 119 17.42 20.98 2.98
N SER A 120 17.76 19.84 3.56
CA SER A 120 18.40 19.82 4.86
C SER A 120 19.84 20.29 4.78
N VAL A 121 20.46 20.16 3.62
CA VAL A 121 21.83 20.59 3.45
C VAL A 121 21.92 22.11 3.40
N GLU A 122 20.93 22.73 2.81
CA GLU A 122 20.95 24.16 2.59
C GLU A 122 20.73 24.96 3.85
N THR A 123 20.13 24.37 4.82
CA THR A 123 19.87 25.07 6.06
C THR A 123 21.01 24.90 7.02
#